data_a43a54d86ec59c9c6da360f627b867d0
#
_entry.id   a43a54d86ec59c9c6da360f627b867d0
#
_cell.length_a   1.000
_cell.length_b   1.000
_cell.length_c   1.000
_cell.angle_alpha   90.00
_cell.angle_beta   90.00
_cell.angle_gamma   90.00
#
_symmetry.space_group_name_H-M   'P 1'
#
loop_
_entity.id
_entity.type
_entity.pdbx_description
1 polymer ?
#
loop_
_entity_poly.entity_id
_entity_poly.type
_entity_poly.pdbx_seq_one_letter_code
_entity_poly.pdbx_strand_id
1 'polypeptide(L)'
;RQRQMCIRHRNMHDTTDILGDYLAAWAGIGVELDAVYSGFLGAPEQVDIIKQVWETYPKALRVVDPVMADHGKVYPTYTPELVEAMGTLANGADILTPNLTEAAIILGREWQGTDVDEPTVREMILELRERGAKNVVLKGIEHGDGLIHNYVWGDAIDFTETTNAKLPYMLHGTGDVFASTLLAAVMAGRDLAEATAFAADFTADAMLISAKQPNFEDRGVSFEPLLGKVTALLG
;
A
#
# COMPACT_ATOMS: atom_id res chain seq x y z
N ARG A 1 4.75 4.62 16.36
CA ARG A 1 5.51 5.71 15.71
C ARG A 1 4.84 6.25 14.44
N GLN A 2 3.95 5.54 13.79
CA GLN A 2 3.04 6.07 12.76
C GLN A 2 2.26 7.31 13.20
N ARG A 3 2.09 7.52 14.49
CA ARG A 3 1.49 8.73 15.07
C ARG A 3 2.17 10.05 14.69
N GLN A 4 3.41 10.01 14.23
CA GLN A 4 4.14 11.20 13.78
C GLN A 4 3.90 11.54 12.30
N MET A 5 3.42 10.59 11.52
CA MET A 5 3.00 10.82 10.13
C MET A 5 1.54 11.30 10.03
N CYS A 6 0.78 11.24 11.14
CA CYS A 6 -0.57 11.79 11.16
C CYS A 6 -0.51 13.29 10.90
N ILE A 7 -1.16 13.68 9.87
CA ILE A 7 -1.50 14.96 9.25
C ILE A 7 -1.71 16.15 10.22
N ARG A 8 -1.86 15.93 11.51
CA ARG A 8 -1.99 16.97 12.55
C ARG A 8 -0.69 17.73 12.81
N HIS A 9 0.45 17.10 12.64
CA HIS A 9 1.74 17.75 12.78
C HIS A 9 2.18 18.19 11.39
N ARG A 10 1.91 19.44 11.05
CA ARG A 10 2.23 20.09 9.78
C ARG A 10 3.74 20.24 9.53
N ASN A 11 4.58 19.60 10.33
CA ASN A 11 6.04 19.62 10.19
C ASN A 11 6.51 18.25 9.71
N MET A 12 6.88 18.17 8.45
CA MET A 12 7.57 17.04 7.85
C MET A 12 9.07 17.38 7.77
N HIS A 13 9.91 16.48 8.25
CA HIS A 13 11.35 16.56 7.98
C HIS A 13 11.66 15.63 6.81
N ASP A 14 12.06 16.22 5.70
CA ASP A 14 12.50 15.48 4.53
C ASP A 14 13.92 14.92 4.77
N THR A 15 14.12 13.65 4.49
CA THR A 15 15.39 12.92 4.69
C THR A 15 16.03 12.51 3.37
N THR A 16 15.61 13.08 2.25
CA THR A 16 16.08 12.74 0.90
C THR A 16 17.62 12.85 0.81
N ASP A 17 18.19 13.84 1.44
CA ASP A 17 19.64 14.13 1.46
C ASP A 17 20.50 13.02 2.07
N ILE A 18 19.92 12.19 2.95
CA ILE A 18 20.66 11.13 3.65
C ILE A 18 20.32 9.70 3.17
N LEU A 19 19.25 9.53 2.37
CA LEU A 19 18.82 8.20 1.93
C LEU A 19 19.87 7.50 1.05
N GLY A 20 20.58 8.25 0.19
CA GLY A 20 21.65 7.73 -0.64
C GLY A 20 22.81 7.17 0.19
N ASP A 21 23.18 7.86 1.29
CA ASP A 21 24.23 7.41 2.22
C ASP A 21 23.83 6.11 2.94
N TYR A 22 22.55 5.97 3.33
CA TYR A 22 22.05 4.71 3.90
C TYR A 22 22.16 3.55 2.91
N LEU A 23 21.76 3.77 1.65
CA LEU A 23 21.85 2.74 0.62
C LEU A 23 23.33 2.33 0.40
N ALA A 24 24.23 3.28 0.30
CA ALA A 24 25.67 3.01 0.15
C ALA A 24 26.23 2.23 1.36
N ALA A 25 25.81 2.60 2.58
CA ALA A 25 26.23 1.91 3.80
C ALA A 25 25.73 0.46 3.83
N TRP A 26 24.47 0.19 3.46
CA TRP A 26 23.92 -1.16 3.39
C TRP A 26 24.66 -2.02 2.37
N ALA A 27 24.91 -1.49 1.18
CA ALA A 27 25.68 -2.18 0.16
C ALA A 27 27.11 -2.47 0.64
N GLY A 28 27.75 -1.51 1.35
CA GLY A 28 29.12 -1.64 1.87
C GLY A 28 29.29 -2.72 2.93
N ILE A 29 28.25 -3.02 3.71
CA ILE A 29 28.27 -4.09 4.73
C ILE A 29 27.63 -5.40 4.25
N GLY A 30 27.26 -5.49 2.97
CA GLY A 30 26.73 -6.71 2.37
C GLY A 30 25.33 -7.08 2.87
N VAL A 31 24.45 -6.11 3.14
CA VAL A 31 23.03 -6.38 3.44
C VAL A 31 22.38 -7.08 2.25
N GLU A 32 21.63 -8.13 2.49
CA GLU A 32 20.73 -8.77 1.53
C GLU A 32 19.29 -8.41 1.89
N LEU A 33 18.47 -8.15 0.86
CA LEU A 33 17.06 -7.82 1.03
C LEU A 33 16.20 -8.84 0.30
N ASP A 34 15.21 -9.41 1.00
CA ASP A 34 14.22 -10.30 0.41
C ASP A 34 13.08 -9.52 -0.24
N ALA A 35 12.77 -8.33 0.28
CA ALA A 35 11.75 -7.44 -0.24
C ALA A 35 12.10 -5.96 -0.02
N VAL A 36 11.59 -5.11 -0.91
CA VAL A 36 11.61 -3.64 -0.79
C VAL A 36 10.17 -3.16 -0.86
N TYR A 37 9.70 -2.59 0.24
CA TYR A 37 8.38 -1.96 0.33
C TYR A 37 8.53 -0.44 0.31
N SER A 38 7.83 0.21 -0.62
CA SER A 38 7.69 1.66 -0.65
C SER A 38 6.23 2.06 -0.43
N GLY A 39 6.02 2.98 0.50
CA GLY A 39 4.74 3.64 0.77
C GLY A 39 4.84 5.14 0.48
N PHE A 40 4.50 5.97 1.49
CA PHE A 40 4.59 7.42 1.36
C PHE A 40 6.01 7.89 1.05
N LEU A 41 6.13 8.69 -0.01
CA LEU A 41 7.37 9.40 -0.37
C LEU A 41 7.10 10.91 -0.32
N GLY A 42 8.12 11.67 0.07
CA GLY A 42 8.02 13.13 0.28
C GLY A 42 8.55 13.98 -0.87
N ALA A 43 9.32 13.37 -1.80
CA ALA A 43 9.97 14.08 -2.90
C ALA A 43 10.16 13.16 -4.12
N PRO A 44 10.17 13.70 -5.36
CA PRO A 44 10.43 12.91 -6.57
C PRO A 44 11.78 12.18 -6.54
N GLU A 45 12.80 12.80 -5.96
CA GLU A 45 14.14 12.23 -5.81
C GLU A 45 14.14 10.94 -4.99
N GLN A 46 13.21 10.78 -4.05
CA GLN A 46 13.06 9.55 -3.29
C GLN A 46 12.59 8.40 -4.17
N VAL A 47 11.79 8.66 -5.20
CA VAL A 47 11.39 7.64 -6.20
C VAL A 47 12.62 7.13 -6.93
N ASP A 48 13.54 8.01 -7.32
CA ASP A 48 14.77 7.62 -8.00
C ASP A 48 15.69 6.80 -7.06
N ILE A 49 15.74 7.16 -5.78
CA ILE A 49 16.46 6.38 -4.77
C ILE A 49 15.86 4.98 -4.61
N ILE A 50 14.53 4.83 -4.58
CA ILE A 50 13.89 3.51 -4.54
C ILE A 50 14.24 2.68 -5.77
N LYS A 51 14.28 3.28 -6.95
CA LYS A 51 14.73 2.59 -8.18
C LYS A 51 16.19 2.12 -8.08
N GLN A 52 17.07 2.94 -7.50
CA GLN A 52 18.46 2.54 -7.22
C GLN A 52 18.53 1.38 -6.22
N VAL A 53 17.64 1.34 -5.20
CA VAL A 53 17.53 0.18 -4.32
C VAL A 53 17.16 -1.08 -5.11
N TRP A 54 16.21 -0.99 -6.05
CA TRP A 54 15.84 -2.12 -6.91
C TRP A 54 16.98 -2.60 -7.82
N GLU A 55 17.81 -1.67 -8.32
CA GLU A 55 19.00 -2.01 -9.10
C GLU A 55 20.07 -2.68 -8.24
N THR A 56 20.25 -2.20 -7.01
CA THR A 56 21.22 -2.74 -6.04
C THR A 56 20.80 -4.13 -5.55
N TYR A 57 19.49 -4.34 -5.36
CA TYR A 57 18.90 -5.59 -4.86
C TYR A 57 17.90 -6.20 -5.86
N PRO A 58 18.36 -6.66 -7.02
CA PRO A 58 17.47 -7.06 -8.13
C PRO A 58 16.64 -8.31 -7.86
N LYS A 59 16.98 -9.08 -6.82
CA LYS A 59 16.22 -10.28 -6.40
C LYS A 59 15.14 -9.96 -5.36
N ALA A 60 15.19 -8.79 -4.75
CA ALA A 60 14.22 -8.39 -3.74
C ALA A 60 12.84 -8.17 -4.36
N LEU A 61 11.80 -8.68 -3.72
CA LEU A 61 10.39 -8.46 -4.12
C LEU A 61 10.05 -6.97 -4.01
N ARG A 62 9.54 -6.39 -5.09
CA ARG A 62 9.20 -4.96 -5.17
C ARG A 62 7.73 -4.74 -4.85
N VAL A 63 7.44 -4.23 -3.65
CA VAL A 63 6.08 -3.94 -3.21
C VAL A 63 5.88 -2.43 -3.17
N VAL A 64 4.89 -1.94 -3.91
CA VAL A 64 4.57 -0.52 -4.00
C VAL A 64 3.15 -0.27 -3.53
N ASP A 65 3.02 0.47 -2.44
CA ASP A 65 1.77 1.13 -2.04
C ASP A 65 1.86 2.60 -2.49
N PRO A 66 1.15 3.01 -3.55
CA PRO A 66 1.35 4.30 -4.18
C PRO A 66 0.64 5.41 -3.41
N VAL A 67 0.91 5.52 -2.11
CA VAL A 67 0.27 6.42 -1.15
C VAL A 67 0.39 7.87 -1.60
N MET A 68 -0.60 8.39 -2.33
CA MET A 68 -0.60 9.78 -2.83
C MET A 68 -1.97 10.45 -2.82
N ALA A 69 -3.05 9.67 -2.69
CA ALA A 69 -4.41 10.21 -2.83
C ALA A 69 -5.45 9.31 -2.16
N ASP A 70 -6.59 9.89 -1.80
CA ASP A 70 -7.75 9.16 -1.32
C ASP A 70 -9.04 9.95 -1.61
N HIS A 71 -10.18 9.24 -1.80
CA HIS A 71 -11.50 9.84 -2.08
C HIS A 71 -11.47 10.92 -3.17
N GLY A 72 -10.78 10.65 -4.28
CA GLY A 72 -10.67 11.53 -5.44
C GLY A 72 -9.76 12.76 -5.23
N LYS A 73 -8.98 12.81 -4.15
CA LYS A 73 -8.13 13.95 -3.83
C LYS A 73 -6.70 13.54 -3.59
N VAL A 74 -5.77 14.18 -4.29
CA VAL A 74 -4.34 14.10 -4.01
C VAL A 74 -4.05 14.74 -2.65
N TYR A 75 -3.16 14.13 -1.89
CA TYR A 75 -2.77 14.68 -0.59
C TYR A 75 -2.07 16.03 -0.73
N PRO A 76 -2.30 16.97 0.19
CA PRO A 76 -1.75 18.33 0.10
C PRO A 76 -0.22 18.42 0.06
N THR A 77 0.46 17.36 0.46
CA THR A 77 1.93 17.25 0.47
C THR A 77 2.49 16.81 -0.89
N TYR A 78 1.65 16.36 -1.83
CA TYR A 78 2.07 15.86 -3.13
C TYR A 78 2.06 16.97 -4.18
N THR A 79 3.18 17.15 -4.86
CA THR A 79 3.26 17.98 -6.05
C THR A 79 2.90 17.19 -7.31
N PRO A 80 2.53 17.82 -8.44
CA PRO A 80 2.28 17.12 -9.71
C PRO A 80 3.47 16.25 -10.14
N GLU A 81 4.69 16.72 -9.92
CA GLU A 81 5.92 16.00 -10.27
C GLU A 81 6.09 14.73 -9.44
N LEU A 82 5.75 14.79 -8.14
CA LEU A 82 5.79 13.62 -7.26
C LEU A 82 4.70 12.60 -7.63
N VAL A 83 3.50 13.07 -8.01
CA VAL A 83 2.42 12.20 -8.49
C VAL A 83 2.85 11.45 -9.75
N GLU A 84 3.47 12.14 -10.72
CA GLU A 84 4.01 11.54 -11.95
C GLU A 84 5.10 10.52 -11.61
N ALA A 85 6.04 10.87 -10.75
CA ALA A 85 7.12 9.99 -10.31
C ALA A 85 6.58 8.71 -9.64
N MET A 86 5.57 8.83 -8.76
CA MET A 86 4.89 7.68 -8.15
C MET A 86 4.25 6.76 -9.19
N GLY A 87 3.65 7.30 -10.25
CA GLY A 87 3.13 6.52 -11.37
C GLY A 87 4.23 5.68 -12.04
N THR A 88 5.43 6.24 -12.22
CA THR A 88 6.58 5.50 -12.80
C THR A 88 7.08 4.39 -11.87
N LEU A 89 7.00 4.59 -10.54
CA LEU A 89 7.37 3.56 -9.56
C LEU A 89 6.36 2.40 -9.59
N ALA A 90 5.06 2.73 -9.67
CA ALA A 90 3.98 1.73 -9.75
C ALA A 90 4.19 0.76 -10.93
N ASN A 91 4.66 1.26 -12.08
CA ASN A 91 4.90 0.43 -13.27
C ASN A 91 6.04 -0.61 -13.09
N GLY A 92 6.90 -0.48 -12.08
CA GLY A 92 7.99 -1.42 -11.80
C GLY A 92 7.68 -2.41 -10.67
N ALA A 93 6.48 -2.41 -10.12
CA ALA A 93 6.11 -3.21 -8.96
C ALA A 93 5.93 -4.69 -9.30
N ASP A 94 6.45 -5.58 -8.44
CA ASP A 94 6.05 -6.98 -8.43
C ASP A 94 4.67 -7.16 -7.79
N ILE A 95 4.36 -6.35 -6.76
CA ILE A 95 3.03 -6.22 -6.15
C ILE A 95 2.71 -4.73 -6.02
N LEU A 96 1.61 -4.30 -6.60
CA LEU A 96 1.07 -2.93 -6.51
C LEU A 96 -0.24 -2.95 -5.73
N THR A 97 -0.38 -2.08 -4.70
CA THR A 97 -1.55 -2.06 -3.82
C THR A 97 -2.30 -0.73 -3.82
N PRO A 98 -2.81 -0.24 -4.95
CA PRO A 98 -3.49 1.05 -5.02
C PRO A 98 -4.90 0.98 -4.43
N ASN A 99 -5.41 2.12 -3.93
CA ASN A 99 -6.84 2.35 -3.82
C ASN A 99 -7.42 2.82 -5.17
N LEU A 100 -8.75 2.96 -5.28
CA LEU A 100 -9.40 3.40 -6.53
C LEU A 100 -8.95 4.79 -6.99
N THR A 101 -8.68 5.72 -6.06
CA THR A 101 -8.21 7.07 -6.42
C THR A 101 -6.81 7.02 -7.01
N GLU A 102 -5.93 6.28 -6.37
CA GLU A 102 -4.55 6.09 -6.81
C GLU A 102 -4.49 5.38 -8.16
N ALA A 103 -5.29 4.32 -8.34
CA ALA A 103 -5.42 3.62 -9.61
C ALA A 103 -5.91 4.55 -10.73
N ALA A 104 -6.96 5.35 -10.47
CA ALA A 104 -7.46 6.32 -11.44
C ALA A 104 -6.39 7.34 -11.84
N ILE A 105 -5.63 7.88 -10.88
CA ILE A 105 -4.54 8.83 -11.13
C ILE A 105 -3.44 8.18 -11.98
N ILE A 106 -2.96 6.99 -11.61
CA ILE A 106 -1.92 6.28 -12.36
C ILE A 106 -2.36 6.00 -13.79
N LEU A 107 -3.64 5.68 -13.98
CA LEU A 107 -4.23 5.40 -15.29
C LEU A 107 -4.57 6.65 -16.09
N GLY A 108 -4.58 7.84 -15.47
CA GLY A 108 -5.03 9.09 -16.08
C GLY A 108 -6.55 9.12 -16.32
N ARG A 109 -7.30 8.41 -15.48
CA ARG A 109 -8.78 8.33 -15.52
C ARG A 109 -9.38 9.31 -14.51
N GLU A 110 -10.59 9.77 -14.78
CA GLU A 110 -11.38 10.53 -13.82
C GLU A 110 -11.88 9.60 -12.70
N TRP A 111 -11.76 10.06 -11.45
CA TRP A 111 -12.28 9.33 -10.30
C TRP A 111 -13.82 9.38 -10.24
N GLN A 112 -14.46 8.24 -10.17
CA GLN A 112 -15.92 8.10 -10.25
C GLN A 112 -16.58 7.71 -8.93
N GLY A 113 -15.84 7.73 -7.82
CA GLY A 113 -16.33 7.29 -6.52
C GLY A 113 -15.76 5.94 -6.11
N THR A 114 -16.29 5.40 -5.00
CA THR A 114 -15.86 4.10 -4.45
C THR A 114 -16.71 2.93 -4.94
N ASP A 115 -17.87 3.22 -5.54
CA ASP A 115 -18.80 2.24 -6.11
C ASP A 115 -18.53 2.09 -7.61
N VAL A 116 -17.67 1.13 -7.95
CA VAL A 116 -17.29 0.80 -9.33
C VAL A 116 -17.63 -0.67 -9.59
N ASP A 117 -18.25 -0.97 -10.70
CA ASP A 117 -18.62 -2.35 -11.04
C ASP A 117 -17.39 -3.25 -11.30
N GLU A 118 -17.57 -4.56 -11.13
CA GLU A 118 -16.49 -5.54 -11.32
C GLU A 118 -15.84 -5.47 -12.72
N PRO A 119 -16.59 -5.30 -13.85
CA PRO A 119 -15.95 -5.11 -15.14
C PRO A 119 -14.99 -3.94 -15.20
N THR A 120 -15.34 -2.80 -14.62
CA THR A 120 -14.48 -1.61 -14.54
C THR A 120 -13.25 -1.88 -13.66
N VAL A 121 -13.42 -2.53 -12.51
CA VAL A 121 -12.31 -2.96 -11.64
C VAL A 121 -11.34 -3.86 -12.41
N ARG A 122 -11.86 -4.85 -13.12
CA ARG A 122 -11.08 -5.79 -13.93
C ARG A 122 -10.29 -5.07 -15.03
N GLU A 123 -10.92 -4.14 -15.72
CA GLU A 123 -10.26 -3.31 -16.73
C GLU A 123 -9.13 -2.46 -16.14
N MET A 124 -9.37 -1.79 -15.00
CA MET A 124 -8.36 -0.99 -14.32
C MET A 124 -7.14 -1.82 -13.90
N ILE A 125 -7.37 -3.00 -13.32
CA ILE A 125 -6.28 -3.90 -12.92
C ILE A 125 -5.49 -4.35 -14.16
N LEU A 126 -6.19 -4.74 -15.23
CA LEU A 126 -5.53 -5.16 -16.47
C LEU A 126 -4.64 -4.05 -17.04
N GLU A 127 -5.15 -2.82 -17.10
CA GLU A 127 -4.39 -1.68 -17.61
C GLU A 127 -3.17 -1.35 -16.72
N LEU A 128 -3.28 -1.45 -15.38
CA LEU A 128 -2.14 -1.31 -14.47
C LEU A 128 -1.07 -2.38 -14.72
N ARG A 129 -1.50 -3.62 -15.01
CA ARG A 129 -0.59 -4.71 -15.36
C ARG A 129 0.08 -4.49 -16.73
N GLU A 130 -0.66 -4.02 -17.73
CA GLU A 130 -0.13 -3.67 -19.05
C GLU A 130 0.91 -2.55 -18.98
N ARG A 131 0.81 -1.65 -17.98
CA ARG A 131 1.81 -0.62 -17.71
C ARG A 131 3.05 -1.15 -16.99
N GLY A 132 3.04 -2.40 -16.49
CA GLY A 132 4.22 -3.08 -15.96
C GLY A 132 4.12 -3.63 -14.55
N ALA A 133 3.05 -3.36 -13.78
CA ALA A 133 2.82 -4.01 -12.50
C ALA A 133 2.52 -5.50 -12.72
N LYS A 134 3.25 -6.42 -12.08
CA LYS A 134 3.03 -7.86 -12.31
C LYS A 134 1.77 -8.37 -11.61
N ASN A 135 1.56 -7.98 -10.37
CA ASN A 135 0.41 -8.34 -9.56
C ASN A 135 -0.21 -7.07 -8.98
N VAL A 136 -1.52 -6.96 -9.00
CA VAL A 136 -2.25 -5.80 -8.50
C VAL A 136 -3.26 -6.24 -7.45
N VAL A 137 -3.28 -5.53 -6.32
CA VAL A 137 -4.30 -5.62 -5.28
C VAL A 137 -5.03 -4.29 -5.24
N LEU A 138 -6.13 -4.16 -5.96
CA LEU A 138 -6.97 -2.96 -5.96
C LEU A 138 -7.88 -3.01 -4.73
N LYS A 139 -7.68 -2.07 -3.80
CA LYS A 139 -8.27 -2.12 -2.46
C LYS A 139 -9.35 -1.07 -2.24
N GLY A 140 -10.27 -1.35 -1.30
CA GLY A 140 -11.17 -0.35 -0.76
C GLY A 140 -12.38 -0.01 -1.64
N ILE A 141 -12.87 -0.96 -2.44
CA ILE A 141 -14.07 -0.80 -3.25
C ILE A 141 -15.31 -1.04 -2.39
N GLU A 142 -16.35 -0.25 -2.60
CA GLU A 142 -17.61 -0.31 -1.84
C GLU A 142 -18.80 -0.44 -2.81
N HIS A 143 -19.55 -1.53 -2.73
CA HIS A 143 -20.74 -1.76 -3.55
C HIS A 143 -22.06 -1.45 -2.82
N GLY A 144 -22.00 -0.73 -1.70
CA GLY A 144 -23.20 -0.35 -0.94
C GLY A 144 -23.84 -1.50 -0.13
N ASP A 145 -23.20 -2.65 -0.08
CA ASP A 145 -23.65 -3.87 0.63
C ASP A 145 -23.13 -3.99 2.07
N GLY A 146 -22.40 -2.98 2.55
CA GLY A 146 -21.80 -2.97 3.88
C GLY A 146 -20.44 -3.69 3.97
N LEU A 147 -19.87 -4.06 2.84
CA LEU A 147 -18.55 -4.68 2.74
C LEU A 147 -17.52 -3.74 2.12
N ILE A 148 -16.28 -4.04 2.38
CA ILE A 148 -15.11 -3.54 1.64
C ILE A 148 -14.61 -4.69 0.76
N HIS A 149 -14.46 -4.42 -0.52
CA HIS A 149 -13.98 -5.36 -1.52
C HIS A 149 -12.55 -5.04 -1.93
N ASN A 150 -11.72 -6.08 -2.01
CA ASN A 150 -10.37 -5.97 -2.54
C ASN A 150 -10.21 -7.01 -3.65
N TYR A 151 -9.73 -6.58 -4.80
CA TYR A 151 -9.59 -7.42 -5.97
C TYR A 151 -8.12 -7.66 -6.28
N VAL A 152 -7.78 -8.91 -6.55
CA VAL A 152 -6.42 -9.38 -6.79
C VAL A 152 -6.34 -9.99 -8.18
N TRP A 153 -5.32 -9.63 -8.95
CA TRP A 153 -5.01 -10.28 -10.22
C TRP A 153 -3.51 -10.17 -10.52
N GLY A 154 -2.92 -11.28 -10.96
CA GLY A 154 -1.49 -11.34 -11.21
C GLY A 154 -1.04 -12.48 -12.13
N ASP A 155 0.26 -12.68 -12.20
CA ASP A 155 0.87 -13.66 -13.12
C ASP A 155 0.54 -15.11 -12.75
N ALA A 156 0.45 -15.41 -11.46
CA ALA A 156 0.17 -16.75 -10.93
C ALA A 156 -1.18 -16.85 -10.22
N ILE A 157 -2.03 -15.81 -10.34
CA ILE A 157 -3.31 -15.76 -9.64
C ILE A 157 -4.39 -15.20 -10.55
N ASP A 158 -5.49 -15.92 -10.65
CA ASP A 158 -6.66 -15.47 -11.38
C ASP A 158 -7.33 -14.29 -10.65
N PHE A 159 -8.14 -13.53 -11.39
CA PHE A 159 -8.92 -12.45 -10.82
C PHE A 159 -9.79 -12.97 -9.68
N THR A 160 -9.48 -12.54 -8.47
CA THR A 160 -10.07 -13.02 -7.23
C THR A 160 -10.51 -11.84 -6.37
N GLU A 161 -11.63 -11.98 -5.69
CA GLU A 161 -12.16 -11.02 -4.75
C GLU A 161 -11.98 -11.51 -3.32
N THR A 162 -11.65 -10.58 -2.41
CA THR A 162 -11.72 -10.79 -0.96
C THR A 162 -12.55 -9.68 -0.33
N THR A 163 -13.36 -10.00 0.68
CA THR A 163 -14.25 -9.04 1.32
C THR A 163 -14.10 -9.04 2.83
N ASN A 164 -14.33 -7.89 3.44
CA ASN A 164 -14.45 -7.77 4.89
C ASN A 164 -15.52 -6.72 5.24
N ALA A 165 -16.02 -6.75 6.48
CA ALA A 165 -17.06 -5.82 6.91
C ALA A 165 -16.56 -4.37 6.87
N LYS A 166 -17.36 -3.47 6.29
CA LYS A 166 -17.11 -2.03 6.33
C LYS A 166 -17.39 -1.53 7.75
N LEU A 167 -16.42 -0.83 8.33
CA LEU A 167 -16.60 -0.18 9.62
C LEU A 167 -17.10 1.26 9.45
N PRO A 168 -17.91 1.78 10.40
CA PRO A 168 -18.57 3.09 10.25
C PRO A 168 -17.63 4.28 10.56
N TYR A 169 -16.33 4.07 10.50
CA TYR A 169 -15.30 5.07 10.73
C TYR A 169 -14.05 4.78 9.92
N MET A 170 -13.26 5.83 9.68
CA MET A 170 -11.98 5.75 9.00
C MET A 170 -10.85 6.08 9.97
N LEU A 171 -9.71 5.42 9.80
CA LEU A 171 -8.50 5.69 10.57
C LEU A 171 -7.30 5.89 9.63
N HIS A 172 -6.43 6.82 10.00
CA HIS A 172 -5.16 6.99 9.28
C HIS A 172 -4.21 5.82 9.56
N GLY A 173 -3.46 5.40 8.54
CA GLY A 173 -2.48 4.31 8.62
C GLY A 173 -3.05 2.93 8.31
N THR A 174 -4.32 2.82 7.91
CA THR A 174 -4.91 1.53 7.48
C THR A 174 -4.22 0.99 6.24
N GLY A 175 -3.88 1.83 5.27
CA GLY A 175 -3.13 1.45 4.07
C GLY A 175 -1.75 0.88 4.41
N ASP A 176 -1.00 1.56 5.29
CA ASP A 176 0.33 1.10 5.73
C ASP A 176 0.25 -0.26 6.46
N VAL A 177 -0.76 -0.43 7.32
CA VAL A 177 -0.99 -1.71 8.03
C VAL A 177 -1.36 -2.81 7.04
N PHE A 178 -2.25 -2.54 6.11
CA PHE A 178 -2.66 -3.47 5.07
C PHE A 178 -1.46 -3.92 4.23
N ALA A 179 -0.72 -3.00 3.63
CA ALA A 179 0.41 -3.33 2.76
C ALA A 179 1.55 -4.05 3.51
N SER A 180 1.83 -3.65 4.76
CA SER A 180 2.85 -4.30 5.59
C SER A 180 2.46 -5.72 5.99
N THR A 181 1.19 -5.95 6.34
CA THR A 181 0.71 -7.29 6.72
C THR A 181 0.51 -8.20 5.51
N LEU A 182 0.12 -7.66 4.35
CA LEU A 182 0.12 -8.36 3.08
C LEU A 182 1.53 -8.86 2.74
N LEU A 183 2.52 -7.96 2.80
CA LEU A 183 3.91 -8.35 2.56
C LEU A 183 4.37 -9.43 3.54
N ALA A 184 4.06 -9.30 4.84
CA ALA A 184 4.41 -10.31 5.83
C ALA A 184 3.82 -11.69 5.50
N ALA A 185 2.57 -11.75 5.04
CA ALA A 185 1.92 -13.00 4.65
C ALA A 185 2.55 -13.60 3.37
N VAL A 186 2.86 -12.78 2.36
CA VAL A 186 3.57 -13.22 1.15
C VAL A 186 4.95 -13.78 1.51
N MET A 187 5.70 -13.08 2.37
CA MET A 187 7.03 -13.55 2.82
C MET A 187 6.97 -14.81 3.67
N ALA A 188 5.83 -15.09 4.31
CA ALA A 188 5.55 -16.35 4.99
C ALA A 188 5.07 -17.48 4.04
N GLY A 189 5.07 -17.24 2.72
CA GLY A 189 4.75 -18.23 1.69
C GLY A 189 3.25 -18.38 1.38
N ARG A 190 2.40 -17.44 1.81
CA ARG A 190 0.99 -17.41 1.41
C ARG A 190 0.89 -16.91 -0.03
N ASP A 191 -0.10 -17.44 -0.78
CA ASP A 191 -0.43 -16.86 -2.07
C ASP A 191 -1.01 -15.45 -1.91
N LEU A 192 -1.06 -14.68 -2.99
CA LEU A 192 -1.43 -13.27 -2.91
C LEU A 192 -2.90 -13.05 -2.53
N ALA A 193 -3.83 -13.97 -2.85
CA ALA A 193 -5.23 -13.87 -2.44
C ALA A 193 -5.36 -14.13 -0.94
N GLU A 194 -4.72 -15.19 -0.42
CA GLU A 194 -4.65 -15.50 1.01
C GLU A 194 -4.00 -14.34 1.80
N ALA A 195 -2.90 -13.79 1.26
CA ALA A 195 -2.21 -12.65 1.86
C ALA A 195 -3.09 -11.39 1.89
N THR A 196 -3.88 -11.15 0.82
CA THR A 196 -4.82 -10.03 0.75
C THR A 196 -5.95 -10.20 1.76
N ALA A 197 -6.54 -11.39 1.86
CA ALA A 197 -7.58 -11.70 2.85
C ALA A 197 -7.05 -11.52 4.28
N PHE A 198 -5.86 -12.05 4.57
CA PHE A 198 -5.21 -11.87 5.87
C PHE A 198 -4.98 -10.39 6.21
N ALA A 199 -4.48 -9.60 5.25
CA ALA A 199 -4.22 -8.18 5.46
C ALA A 199 -5.51 -7.38 5.69
N ALA A 200 -6.59 -7.70 4.97
CA ALA A 200 -7.89 -7.08 5.13
C ALA A 200 -8.48 -7.37 6.53
N ASP A 201 -8.47 -8.64 6.95
CA ASP A 201 -8.95 -9.05 8.27
C ASP A 201 -8.11 -8.46 9.40
N PHE A 202 -6.79 -8.49 9.27
CA PHE A 202 -5.88 -7.90 10.25
C PHE A 202 -6.12 -6.40 10.40
N THR A 203 -6.30 -5.69 9.30
CA THR A 203 -6.57 -4.24 9.30
C THR A 203 -7.92 -3.94 9.95
N ALA A 204 -8.97 -4.70 9.62
CA ALA A 204 -10.29 -4.56 10.24
C ALA A 204 -10.24 -4.80 11.75
N ASP A 205 -9.55 -5.86 12.20
CA ASP A 205 -9.36 -6.15 13.62
C ASP A 205 -8.58 -5.03 14.35
N ALA A 206 -7.54 -4.49 13.72
CA ALA A 206 -6.77 -3.38 14.25
C ALA A 206 -7.63 -2.10 14.39
N MET A 207 -8.51 -1.84 13.42
CA MET A 207 -9.48 -0.74 13.50
C MET A 207 -10.47 -0.97 14.65
N LEU A 208 -11.01 -2.19 14.83
CA LEU A 208 -11.92 -2.54 15.92
C LEU A 208 -11.27 -2.38 17.30
N ILE A 209 -10.00 -2.72 17.45
CA ILE A 209 -9.24 -2.51 18.68
C ILE A 209 -9.03 -1.01 18.91
N SER A 210 -8.67 -0.27 17.87
CA SER A 210 -8.46 1.17 17.94
C SER A 210 -9.71 1.92 18.42
N ALA A 211 -10.87 1.54 17.92
CA ALA A 211 -12.15 2.16 18.27
C ALA A 211 -12.52 2.06 19.76
N LYS A 212 -11.90 1.12 20.50
CA LYS A 212 -12.09 0.99 21.96
C LYS A 212 -11.25 2.00 22.76
N GLN A 213 -10.36 2.74 22.11
CA GLN A 213 -9.50 3.71 22.78
C GLN A 213 -10.13 5.10 22.79
N PRO A 214 -9.94 5.90 23.87
CA PRO A 214 -10.40 7.27 23.88
C PRO A 214 -9.70 8.10 22.79
N ASN A 215 -10.45 8.94 22.10
CA ASN A 215 -9.96 9.78 20.97
C ASN A 215 -9.26 8.96 19.87
N PHE A 216 -9.79 7.79 19.55
CA PHE A 216 -9.19 6.85 18.60
C PHE A 216 -9.01 7.46 17.20
N GLU A 217 -9.93 8.31 16.74
CA GLU A 217 -9.86 9.00 15.45
C GLU A 217 -8.59 9.84 15.30
N ASP A 218 -8.03 10.31 16.43
CA ASP A 218 -6.84 11.14 16.48
C ASP A 218 -5.54 10.34 16.57
N ARG A 219 -5.62 9.03 16.81
CA ARG A 219 -4.47 8.20 17.16
C ARG A 219 -3.95 7.33 16.02
N GLY A 220 -4.73 7.17 14.95
CA GLY A 220 -4.46 6.20 13.90
C GLY A 220 -4.69 4.74 14.37
N VAL A 221 -4.24 3.81 13.58
CA VAL A 221 -4.47 2.37 13.81
C VAL A 221 -3.56 1.82 14.90
N SER A 222 -4.13 1.15 15.90
CA SER A 222 -3.41 0.40 16.94
C SER A 222 -3.35 -1.07 16.56
N PHE A 223 -2.27 -1.50 15.96
CA PHE A 223 -2.07 -2.85 15.44
C PHE A 223 -1.18 -3.73 16.33
N GLU A 224 -0.42 -3.12 17.23
CA GLU A 224 0.58 -3.80 18.07
C GLU A 224 0.01 -5.00 18.87
N PRO A 225 -1.22 -4.94 19.42
CA PRO A 225 -1.81 -6.09 20.12
C PRO A 225 -2.07 -7.31 19.23
N LEU A 226 -2.08 -7.12 17.90
CA LEU A 226 -2.35 -8.18 16.92
C LEU A 226 -1.09 -8.80 16.31
N LEU A 227 0.11 -8.32 16.66
CA LEU A 227 1.36 -8.84 16.07
C LEU A 227 1.55 -10.35 16.25
N GLY A 228 0.94 -10.94 17.28
CA GLY A 228 0.89 -12.40 17.45
C GLY A 228 0.26 -13.13 16.26
N LYS A 229 -0.70 -12.54 15.54
CA LYS A 229 -1.26 -13.12 14.31
C LYS A 229 -0.24 -13.17 13.18
N VAL A 230 0.60 -12.14 13.05
CA VAL A 230 1.69 -12.11 12.05
C VAL A 230 2.74 -13.18 12.40
N THR A 231 3.12 -13.30 13.67
CA THR A 231 4.07 -14.33 14.09
C THR A 231 3.53 -15.74 13.81
N ALA A 232 2.23 -15.95 13.95
CA ALA A 232 1.59 -17.25 13.68
C ALA A 232 1.60 -17.64 12.18
N LEU A 233 1.91 -16.70 11.25
CA LEU A 233 2.11 -17.04 9.84
C LEU A 233 3.37 -17.87 9.60
N LEU A 234 4.34 -17.77 10.49
CA LEU A 234 5.66 -18.41 10.35
C LEU A 234 5.67 -19.87 10.88
N GLY A 235 4.56 -20.35 11.48
CA GLY A 235 4.40 -21.72 12.00
C GLY A 235 4.82 -21.82 13.44
#